data_a6fc16214c9665026f0e8d943a3dc997
#
_entry.id   a6fc16214c9665026f0e8d943a3dc997
#
_cell.length_a   1.000
_cell.length_b   1.000
_cell.length_c   1.000
_cell.angle_alpha   90.00
_cell.angle_beta   90.00
_cell.angle_gamma   90.00
#
_symmetry.space_group_name_H-M   'P 1'
#
loop_
_entity.id
_entity.type
_entity.pdbx_description
1 polymer ?
#
loop_
_entity_poly.entity_id
_entity_poly.type
_entity_poly.pdbx_seq_one_letter_code
_entity_poly.pdbx_strand_id
1 'polypeptide(L)'
;MRVEITEDPTIDAPFKMHHVHFFNAAPIEVQAWYAKTFGAKPGKGARFDAADLPGVNLTFSASDGPVVGTKGRSLDHIGFEVKGLEAYIKKLEASGIKMDQPYTKIASTQLVIAFLTDPWGTSIELTENLAPAK
;
A
#
# COMPACT_ATOMS: atom_id res chain seq x y z
N MET A 1 -15.76 4.04 0.78
CA MET A 1 -14.92 3.03 1.47
C MET A 1 -15.81 2.02 2.17
N ARG A 2 -15.46 0.76 2.17
CA ARG A 2 -16.12 -0.30 2.94
C ARG A 2 -15.18 -0.74 4.06
N VAL A 3 -15.70 -0.89 5.27
CA VAL A 3 -14.98 -1.42 6.42
C VAL A 3 -15.52 -2.81 6.71
N GLU A 4 -14.63 -3.78 6.85
CA GLU A 4 -14.94 -5.14 7.28
C GLU A 4 -14.42 -5.33 8.72
N ILE A 5 -15.27 -5.89 9.57
CA ILE A 5 -14.94 -6.21 10.96
C ILE A 5 -15.11 -7.71 11.12
N THR A 6 -14.02 -8.38 11.50
CA THR A 6 -14.00 -9.81 11.80
C THR A 6 -13.62 -10.03 13.25
N GLU A 7 -14.27 -10.98 13.91
CA GLU A 7 -13.90 -11.37 15.25
C GLU A 7 -12.65 -12.27 15.23
N ASP A 8 -11.67 -11.92 16.04
CA ASP A 8 -10.51 -12.76 16.30
C ASP A 8 -10.22 -12.74 17.82
N PRO A 9 -10.59 -13.82 18.55
CA PRO A 9 -10.42 -13.88 20.00
C PRO A 9 -8.93 -14.00 20.43
N THR A 10 -8.00 -14.12 19.49
CA THR A 10 -6.57 -14.30 19.78
C THR A 10 -5.77 -13.00 19.83
N ILE A 11 -6.36 -11.88 19.39
CA ILE A 11 -5.68 -10.57 19.46
C ILE A 11 -5.68 -10.01 20.88
N ASP A 12 -4.62 -9.32 21.23
CA ASP A 12 -4.35 -8.72 22.54
C ASP A 12 -4.80 -7.26 22.65
N ALA A 13 -5.44 -6.73 21.61
CA ALA A 13 -5.93 -5.36 21.52
C ALA A 13 -7.40 -5.33 21.06
N PRO A 14 -8.16 -4.26 21.38
CA PRO A 14 -9.55 -4.15 20.92
C PRO A 14 -9.72 -4.18 19.40
N PHE A 15 -8.73 -3.69 18.66
CA PHE A 15 -8.69 -3.66 17.20
C PHE A 15 -7.28 -3.89 16.70
N LYS A 16 -7.17 -4.60 15.57
CA LYS A 16 -5.93 -4.81 14.84
C LYS A 16 -6.19 -4.66 13.35
N MET A 17 -5.32 -3.91 12.66
CA MET A 17 -5.35 -3.88 11.20
C MET A 17 -5.06 -5.27 10.67
N HIS A 18 -5.91 -5.77 9.77
CA HIS A 18 -5.74 -7.09 9.17
C HIS A 18 -5.32 -6.96 7.71
N HIS A 19 -6.15 -6.34 6.87
CA HIS A 19 -5.87 -6.27 5.45
C HIS A 19 -6.39 -4.99 4.78
N VAL A 20 -5.82 -4.70 3.61
CA VAL A 20 -6.37 -3.80 2.60
C VAL A 20 -6.85 -4.65 1.43
N HIS A 21 -8.12 -4.51 1.04
CA HIS A 21 -8.73 -5.30 -0.03
C HIS A 21 -8.85 -4.48 -1.30
N PHE A 22 -8.12 -4.90 -2.33
CA PHE A 22 -8.12 -4.30 -3.67
C PHE A 22 -9.10 -5.03 -4.58
N PHE A 23 -9.91 -4.27 -5.30
CA PHE A 23 -10.73 -4.77 -6.39
C PHE A 23 -10.22 -4.18 -7.70
N ASN A 24 -9.86 -5.02 -8.68
CA ASN A 24 -9.34 -4.59 -9.97
C ASN A 24 -9.57 -5.68 -11.03
N ALA A 25 -9.29 -5.35 -12.31
CA ALA A 25 -9.50 -6.29 -13.41
C ALA A 25 -8.46 -7.42 -13.48
N ALA A 26 -7.31 -7.27 -12.81
CA ALA A 26 -6.16 -8.18 -12.93
C ALA A 26 -5.49 -8.47 -11.58
N PRO A 27 -6.17 -9.15 -10.63
CA PRO A 27 -5.68 -9.34 -9.26
C PRO A 27 -4.30 -10.01 -9.17
N ILE A 28 -4.00 -10.97 -10.03
CA ILE A 28 -2.70 -11.66 -10.05
C ILE A 28 -1.58 -10.71 -10.49
N GLU A 29 -1.84 -9.84 -11.46
CA GLU A 29 -0.86 -8.85 -11.92
C GLU A 29 -0.59 -7.80 -10.84
N VAL A 30 -1.65 -7.37 -10.13
CA VAL A 30 -1.50 -6.46 -8.98
C VAL A 30 -0.65 -7.10 -7.88
N GLN A 31 -0.97 -8.34 -7.50
CA GLN A 31 -0.17 -9.09 -6.53
C GLN A 31 1.32 -9.14 -6.93
N ALA A 32 1.59 -9.50 -8.19
CA ALA A 32 2.95 -9.59 -8.71
C ALA A 32 3.67 -8.23 -8.71
N TRP A 33 2.95 -7.15 -9.01
CA TRP A 33 3.50 -5.80 -8.97
C TRP A 33 3.88 -5.37 -7.55
N TYR A 34 3.00 -5.60 -6.55
CA TYR A 34 3.30 -5.31 -5.14
C TYR A 34 4.45 -6.16 -4.62
N ALA A 35 4.53 -7.44 -5.02
CA ALA A 35 5.66 -8.31 -4.69
C ALA A 35 6.99 -7.77 -5.26
N LYS A 36 7.00 -7.40 -6.53
CA LYS A 36 8.18 -6.86 -7.21
C LYS A 36 8.60 -5.49 -6.67
N THR A 37 7.62 -4.61 -6.43
CA THR A 37 7.86 -3.21 -6.06
C THR A 37 8.20 -3.08 -4.59
N PHE A 38 7.45 -3.69 -3.69
CA PHE A 38 7.57 -3.51 -2.25
C PHE A 38 8.12 -4.74 -1.51
N GLY A 39 8.41 -5.83 -2.23
CA GLY A 39 8.86 -7.07 -1.60
C GLY A 39 7.76 -7.80 -0.83
N ALA A 40 6.49 -7.51 -1.13
CA ALA A 40 5.37 -8.23 -0.55
C ALA A 40 5.49 -9.73 -0.85
N LYS A 41 5.22 -10.58 0.12
CA LYS A 41 5.30 -12.05 -0.02
C LYS A 41 3.99 -12.57 -0.59
N PRO A 42 3.97 -13.05 -1.85
CA PRO A 42 2.76 -13.55 -2.47
C PRO A 42 2.24 -14.81 -1.76
N GLY A 43 0.92 -14.93 -1.70
CA GLY A 43 0.24 -16.07 -1.09
C GLY A 43 -1.23 -16.12 -1.49
N LYS A 44 -1.98 -16.88 -0.74
CA LYS A 44 -3.45 -16.95 -0.80
C LYS A 44 -4.01 -16.67 0.59
N GLY A 45 -5.04 -15.84 0.66
CA GLY A 45 -5.85 -15.61 1.85
C GLY A 45 -7.24 -16.18 1.62
N ALA A 46 -7.62 -17.27 2.30
CA ALA A 46 -8.85 -18.00 2.03
C ALA A 46 -9.00 -18.33 0.52
N ARG A 47 -9.89 -17.64 -0.19
CA ARG A 47 -10.14 -17.84 -1.64
C ARG A 47 -9.51 -16.76 -2.53
N PHE A 48 -8.84 -15.77 -1.94
CA PHE A 48 -8.33 -14.61 -2.66
C PHE A 48 -6.81 -14.70 -2.87
N ASP A 49 -6.32 -14.06 -3.91
CA ASP A 49 -4.90 -13.76 -4.04
C ASP A 49 -4.52 -12.74 -2.96
N ALA A 50 -3.37 -12.95 -2.33
CA ALA A 50 -2.92 -12.10 -1.24
C ALA A 50 -1.40 -11.90 -1.27
N ALA A 51 -0.91 -10.85 -0.63
CA ALA A 51 0.51 -10.66 -0.41
C ALA A 51 0.75 -9.98 0.94
N ASP A 52 1.73 -10.45 1.69
CA ASP A 52 2.04 -9.94 3.02
C ASP A 52 3.15 -8.90 2.97
N LEU A 53 2.90 -7.77 3.60
CA LEU A 53 3.90 -6.80 4.02
C LEU A 53 3.95 -6.75 5.56
N PRO A 54 5.04 -6.27 6.16
CA PRO A 54 5.08 -6.08 7.61
C PRO A 54 3.88 -5.25 8.10
N GLY A 55 3.05 -5.83 8.97
CA GLY A 55 1.91 -5.17 9.60
C GLY A 55 0.61 -5.13 8.78
N VAL A 56 0.59 -5.59 7.54
CA VAL A 56 -0.62 -5.60 6.72
C VAL A 56 -0.63 -6.71 5.68
N ASN A 57 -1.78 -7.34 5.50
CA ASN A 57 -2.05 -8.21 4.36
C ASN A 57 -2.71 -7.39 3.25
N LEU A 58 -2.28 -7.58 2.02
CA LEU A 58 -2.90 -7.04 0.80
C LEU A 58 -3.70 -8.16 0.15
N THR A 59 -5.00 -8.01 0.06
CA THR A 59 -5.90 -8.99 -0.56
C THR A 59 -6.38 -8.46 -1.91
N PHE A 60 -6.42 -9.30 -2.93
CA PHE A 60 -6.74 -8.92 -4.30
C PHE A 60 -7.91 -9.74 -4.83
N SER A 61 -8.92 -9.06 -5.39
CA SER A 61 -10.09 -9.67 -6.01
C SER A 61 -10.39 -9.05 -7.37
N ALA A 62 -11.01 -9.86 -8.22
CA ALA A 62 -11.55 -9.36 -9.47
C ALA A 62 -12.70 -8.37 -9.21
N SER A 63 -12.71 -7.27 -9.97
CA SER A 63 -13.82 -6.32 -10.00
C SER A 63 -14.82 -6.72 -11.08
N ASP A 64 -16.10 -6.63 -10.79
CA ASP A 64 -17.18 -6.88 -11.75
C ASP A 64 -17.38 -5.72 -12.74
N GLY A 65 -16.66 -4.62 -12.55
CA GLY A 65 -16.78 -3.42 -13.39
C GLY A 65 -15.55 -2.54 -13.36
N PRO A 66 -15.58 -1.40 -14.04
CA PRO A 66 -14.46 -0.47 -14.09
C PRO A 66 -14.12 0.05 -12.70
N VAL A 67 -12.84 0.05 -12.38
CA VAL A 67 -12.31 0.66 -11.16
C VAL A 67 -11.78 2.06 -11.44
N VAL A 68 -11.73 2.88 -10.41
CA VAL A 68 -11.23 4.26 -10.47
C VAL A 68 -10.18 4.45 -9.40
N GLY A 69 -9.20 5.30 -9.68
CA GLY A 69 -8.11 5.60 -8.76
C GLY A 69 -8.59 6.12 -7.40
N THR A 70 -7.72 6.02 -6.39
CA THR A 70 -8.07 6.36 -5.00
C THR A 70 -7.92 7.85 -4.71
N LYS A 71 -7.00 8.55 -5.39
CA LYS A 71 -6.69 9.96 -5.13
C LYS A 71 -7.93 10.86 -5.16
N GLY A 72 -8.09 11.68 -4.12
CA GLY A 72 -9.23 12.60 -3.97
C GLY A 72 -10.53 11.91 -3.53
N ARG A 73 -10.47 10.67 -3.03
CA ARG A 73 -11.63 9.90 -2.56
C ARG A 73 -11.58 9.71 -1.05
N SER A 74 -12.62 9.08 -0.48
CA SER A 74 -12.71 8.81 0.97
C SER A 74 -11.60 7.90 1.51
N LEU A 75 -11.02 7.04 0.68
CA LEU A 75 -9.69 6.47 0.86
C LEU A 75 -8.84 7.10 -0.23
N ASP A 76 -8.01 8.06 0.12
CA ASP A 76 -7.18 8.81 -0.83
C ASP A 76 -5.93 8.04 -1.22
N HIS A 77 -5.18 7.57 -0.25
CA HIS A 77 -3.94 6.81 -0.45
C HIS A 77 -3.74 5.76 0.65
N ILE A 78 -2.79 4.87 0.43
CA ILE A 78 -2.21 3.98 1.45
C ILE A 78 -0.77 4.40 1.68
N GLY A 79 -0.32 4.40 2.95
CA GLY A 79 1.03 4.82 3.33
C GLY A 79 1.91 3.66 3.75
N PHE A 80 3.19 3.68 3.35
CA PHE A 80 4.22 2.75 3.79
C PHE A 80 5.42 3.51 4.35
N GLU A 81 5.85 3.15 5.56
CA GLU A 81 7.12 3.63 6.12
C GLU A 81 8.28 2.87 5.48
N VAL A 82 9.27 3.59 4.98
CA VAL A 82 10.40 3.05 4.22
C VAL A 82 11.72 3.50 4.85
N LYS A 83 12.59 2.58 5.15
CA LYS A 83 13.96 2.89 5.57
C LYS A 83 14.83 3.22 4.37
N GLY A 84 15.48 4.38 4.37
CA GLY A 84 16.35 4.82 3.28
C GLY A 84 15.57 5.22 2.03
N LEU A 85 14.53 6.01 2.21
CA LEU A 85 13.56 6.39 1.18
C LEU A 85 14.20 6.99 -0.08
N GLU A 86 15.24 7.83 0.04
CA GLU A 86 15.91 8.41 -1.13
C GLU A 86 16.51 7.34 -2.06
N ALA A 87 17.21 6.37 -1.49
CA ALA A 87 17.81 5.28 -2.26
C ALA A 87 16.72 4.37 -2.86
N TYR A 88 15.63 4.18 -2.11
CA TYR A 88 14.49 3.38 -2.55
C TYR A 88 13.78 4.02 -3.75
N ILE A 89 13.54 5.33 -3.72
CA ILE A 89 12.95 6.07 -4.86
C ILE A 89 13.83 5.94 -6.10
N LYS A 90 15.14 6.13 -5.98
CA LYS A 90 16.06 5.94 -7.11
C LYS A 90 15.97 4.55 -7.73
N LYS A 91 15.78 3.51 -6.90
CA LYS A 91 15.55 2.13 -7.36
C LYS A 91 14.21 2.00 -8.11
N LEU A 92 13.14 2.61 -7.59
CA LEU A 92 11.83 2.60 -8.24
C LEU A 92 11.88 3.28 -9.61
N GLU A 93 12.48 4.47 -9.68
CA GLU A 93 12.64 5.22 -10.93
C GLU A 93 13.49 4.46 -11.95
N ALA A 94 14.58 3.81 -11.51
CA ALA A 94 15.42 2.95 -12.36
C ALA A 94 14.66 1.73 -12.90
N SER A 95 13.62 1.27 -12.20
CA SER A 95 12.72 0.21 -12.67
C SER A 95 11.57 0.69 -13.55
N GLY A 96 11.52 1.99 -13.87
CA GLY A 96 10.52 2.61 -14.72
C GLY A 96 9.27 3.11 -13.98
N ILE A 97 9.26 3.10 -12.64
CA ILE A 97 8.16 3.65 -11.85
C ILE A 97 8.32 5.17 -11.77
N LYS A 98 7.27 5.89 -12.13
CA LYS A 98 7.23 7.36 -12.07
C LYS A 98 6.71 7.82 -10.73
N MET A 99 7.40 8.77 -10.11
CA MET A 99 6.93 9.43 -8.91
C MET A 99 5.95 10.56 -9.26
N ASP A 100 4.79 10.60 -8.59
CA ASP A 100 3.83 11.71 -8.68
C ASP A 100 4.31 12.91 -7.87
N GLN A 101 4.92 12.63 -6.71
CA GLN A 101 5.66 13.59 -5.91
C GLN A 101 7.03 13.00 -5.57
N PRO A 102 8.13 13.67 -5.93
CA PRO A 102 9.47 13.19 -5.64
C PRO A 102 9.79 13.27 -4.14
N TYR A 103 10.97 12.77 -3.77
CA TYR A 103 11.53 12.90 -2.43
C TYR A 103 11.40 14.34 -1.90
N THR A 104 10.59 14.53 -0.87
CA THR A 104 10.26 15.85 -0.32
C THR A 104 10.44 15.83 1.20
N LYS A 105 11.33 16.68 1.69
CA LYS A 105 11.49 16.93 3.13
C LYS A 105 10.42 17.89 3.62
N ILE A 106 9.75 17.53 4.69
CA ILE A 106 8.76 18.41 5.32
C ILE A 106 9.48 19.38 6.25
N ALA A 107 9.31 20.67 5.97
CA ALA A 107 9.97 21.74 6.72
C ALA A 107 9.73 21.61 8.25
N SER A 108 10.75 21.90 9.03
CA SER A 108 10.73 21.87 10.50
C SER A 108 10.46 20.49 11.13
N THR A 109 10.59 19.40 10.33
CA THR A 109 10.45 18.02 10.80
C THR A 109 11.59 17.15 10.28
N GLN A 110 11.64 15.89 10.73
CA GLN A 110 12.49 14.87 10.13
C GLN A 110 11.74 14.03 9.08
N LEU A 111 10.43 14.28 8.92
CA LEU A 111 9.59 13.56 8.00
C LEU A 111 9.99 13.82 6.55
N VAL A 112 10.09 12.74 5.80
CA VAL A 112 10.23 12.78 4.36
C VAL A 112 9.08 12.02 3.74
N ILE A 113 8.56 12.53 2.64
CA ILE A 113 7.46 11.94 1.90
C ILE A 113 7.78 11.84 0.41
N ALA A 114 7.15 10.90 -0.25
CA ALA A 114 7.06 10.79 -1.70
C ALA A 114 5.75 10.11 -2.08
N PHE A 115 5.25 10.34 -3.29
CA PHE A 115 4.03 9.69 -3.78
C PHE A 115 4.27 9.05 -5.14
N LEU A 116 3.60 7.94 -5.35
CA LEU A 116 3.45 7.28 -6.65
C LEU A 116 2.03 6.75 -6.79
N THR A 117 1.63 6.46 -8.01
CA THR A 117 0.37 5.76 -8.29
C THR A 117 0.69 4.41 -8.92
N ASP A 118 0.06 3.34 -8.42
CA ASP A 118 0.19 2.02 -9.02
C ASP A 118 -0.49 1.98 -10.42
N PRO A 119 -0.21 0.98 -11.26
CA PRO A 119 -0.80 0.89 -12.60
C PRO A 119 -2.34 0.83 -12.64
N TRP A 120 -2.99 0.58 -11.52
CA TRP A 120 -4.45 0.47 -11.41
C TRP A 120 -5.09 1.67 -10.71
N GLY A 121 -4.29 2.69 -10.38
CA GLY A 121 -4.78 3.96 -9.87
C GLY A 121 -4.79 4.09 -8.35
N THR A 122 -4.17 3.17 -7.60
CA THR A 122 -4.00 3.34 -6.15
C THR A 122 -2.90 4.34 -5.89
N SER A 123 -3.22 5.44 -5.21
CA SER A 123 -2.24 6.39 -4.72
C SER A 123 -1.51 5.79 -3.51
N ILE A 124 -0.20 5.89 -3.50
CA ILE A 124 0.68 5.31 -2.48
C ILE A 124 1.60 6.41 -1.96
N GLU A 125 1.57 6.64 -0.65
CA GLU A 125 2.52 7.46 0.05
C GLU A 125 3.68 6.62 0.57
N LEU A 126 4.90 7.09 0.37
CA LEU A 126 6.10 6.53 0.99
C LEU A 126 6.61 7.55 1.99
N THR A 127 6.83 7.13 3.23
CA THR A 127 7.33 8.00 4.30
C THR A 127 8.63 7.48 4.87
N GLU A 128 9.45 8.37 5.39
CA GLU A 128 10.59 8.04 6.26
C GLU A 128 10.57 8.99 7.46
N ASN A 129 10.79 8.44 8.65
CA ASN A 129 10.72 9.15 9.93
C ASN A 129 9.30 9.67 10.29
N LEU A 130 8.27 8.96 9.87
CA LEU A 130 6.93 9.22 10.37
C LEU A 130 6.88 8.87 11.87
N ALA A 131 6.52 9.85 12.70
CA ALA A 131 6.39 9.59 14.13
C ALA A 131 5.26 8.58 14.38
N PRO A 132 5.47 7.56 15.23
CA PRO A 132 4.41 6.62 15.57
C PRO A 132 3.21 7.37 16.19
N ALA A 133 2.01 6.88 15.90
CA ALA A 133 0.80 7.36 16.58
C ALA A 133 0.96 7.18 18.11
N LYS A 134 0.67 8.23 18.85
CA LYS A 134 0.75 8.22 20.32
C LYS A 134 -0.56 7.72 20.91
#